data_1fc1568183fc8395c8d3d4bfdc96b243
#
_entry.id   1fc1568183fc8395c8d3d4bfdc96b243
#
_cell.length_a   1.000
_cell.length_b   1.000
_cell.length_c   1.000
_cell.angle_alpha   90.00
_cell.angle_beta   90.00
_cell.angle_gamma   90.00
#
_symmetry.space_group_name_H-M   'P 1'
#
loop_
_entity.id
_entity.type
_entity.pdbx_description
1 polymer ?
#
loop_
_entity_poly.entity_id
_entity_poly.type
_entity_poly.pdbx_seq_one_letter_code
_entity_poly.pdbx_strand_id
1 'polypeptide(L)'
;MTRVLSILLLVLVTNSIQSQSLQIIKSPNALPFNDKKVKIFLGGSIDMGKADNWQSNLEAQLKNKNIILFNPRRDDWNKDWKPISADSNFRKQVEWELAALELSDIIIMYFAPNSQSPISLLEFGMYAKSKKLMVVCPEGFWRKGNVDIVCERYNIEMYNSLELLVEALKNRVKQEPIF
;
A
#
# COMPACT_ATOMS: atom_id res chain seq x y z
N MET A 1 12.29 -13.49 -69.27
CA MET A 1 12.84 -13.90 -67.96
C MET A 1 12.70 -12.77 -66.97
N THR A 2 11.62 -12.75 -66.21
CA THR A 2 11.29 -11.67 -65.28
C THR A 2 11.65 -12.16 -63.87
N ARG A 3 12.66 -11.56 -63.24
CA ARG A 3 13.05 -11.89 -61.86
C ARG A 3 12.14 -11.14 -60.88
N VAL A 4 11.34 -11.85 -60.14
CA VAL A 4 10.55 -11.34 -59.02
C VAL A 4 11.46 -11.24 -57.80
N LEU A 5 11.72 -10.01 -57.34
CA LEU A 5 12.51 -9.73 -56.15
C LEU A 5 11.55 -9.75 -54.94
N SER A 6 11.57 -10.84 -54.16
CA SER A 6 10.82 -10.95 -52.91
C SER A 6 11.50 -10.15 -51.81
N ILE A 7 10.91 -9.03 -51.45
CA ILE A 7 11.35 -8.23 -50.29
C ILE A 7 10.75 -8.87 -49.00
N LEU A 8 11.61 -9.50 -48.21
CA LEU A 8 11.25 -10.03 -46.88
C LEU A 8 11.23 -8.88 -45.90
N LEU A 9 10.02 -8.43 -45.54
CA LEU A 9 9.82 -7.38 -44.53
C LEU A 9 10.01 -7.98 -43.13
N LEU A 10 11.18 -7.74 -42.52
CA LEU A 10 11.49 -8.15 -41.16
C LEU A 10 10.81 -7.18 -40.19
N VAL A 11 9.66 -7.54 -39.64
CA VAL A 11 9.00 -6.76 -38.60
C VAL A 11 9.72 -7.03 -37.28
N LEU A 12 10.58 -6.09 -36.88
CA LEU A 12 11.18 -6.09 -35.54
C LEU A 12 10.08 -5.70 -34.51
N VAL A 13 9.50 -6.68 -33.85
CA VAL A 13 8.68 -6.46 -32.67
C VAL A 13 9.61 -6.06 -31.52
N THR A 14 9.81 -4.76 -31.31
CA THR A 14 10.47 -4.25 -30.11
C THR A 14 9.52 -4.45 -28.94
N ASN A 15 9.65 -5.56 -28.23
CA ASN A 15 9.07 -5.71 -26.91
C ASN A 15 9.75 -4.68 -26.00
N SER A 16 9.10 -3.57 -25.72
CA SER A 16 9.49 -2.67 -24.65
C SER A 16 9.42 -3.47 -23.37
N ILE A 17 10.56 -3.90 -22.84
CA ILE A 17 10.67 -4.43 -21.49
C ILE A 17 10.38 -3.24 -20.57
N GLN A 18 9.09 -3.05 -20.25
CA GLN A 18 8.69 -2.08 -19.25
C GLN A 18 9.36 -2.50 -17.94
N SER A 19 10.28 -1.67 -17.45
CA SER A 19 11.01 -1.94 -16.21
C SER A 19 10.01 -2.29 -15.11
N GLN A 20 10.04 -3.56 -14.68
CA GLN A 20 9.27 -4.05 -13.54
C GLN A 20 9.86 -3.42 -12.28
N SER A 21 9.42 -2.22 -11.91
CA SER A 21 9.95 -1.48 -10.78
C SER A 21 8.83 -1.04 -9.84
N LEU A 22 9.14 -1.08 -8.55
CA LEU A 22 8.32 -0.50 -7.51
C LEU A 22 8.07 0.99 -7.80
N GLN A 23 6.81 1.40 -7.73
CA GLN A 23 6.42 2.81 -7.72
C GLN A 23 5.90 3.17 -6.32
N ILE A 24 6.43 4.21 -5.73
CA ILE A 24 5.99 4.73 -4.44
C ILE A 24 5.30 6.07 -4.67
N ILE A 25 4.06 6.17 -4.22
CA ILE A 25 3.26 7.40 -4.30
C ILE A 25 2.97 7.84 -2.87
N LYS A 26 3.59 8.95 -2.48
CA LYS A 26 3.35 9.60 -1.19
C LYS A 26 2.29 10.70 -1.34
N SER A 27 1.49 10.88 -0.31
CA SER A 27 0.59 12.04 -0.23
C SER A 27 1.41 13.34 -0.31
N PRO A 28 0.96 14.39 -1.05
CA PRO A 28 -0.32 14.53 -1.76
C PRO A 28 -0.24 14.22 -3.27
N ASN A 29 0.73 13.44 -3.74
CA ASN A 29 0.90 13.18 -5.16
C ASN A 29 -0.33 12.48 -5.76
N ALA A 30 -0.60 12.71 -7.05
CA ALA A 30 -1.76 12.16 -7.74
C ALA A 30 -1.78 10.63 -7.74
N LEU A 31 -2.95 10.05 -7.50
CA LEU A 31 -3.16 8.60 -7.52
C LEU A 31 -3.35 8.10 -8.97
N PRO A 32 -2.77 6.94 -9.33
CA PRO A 32 -2.81 6.39 -10.68
C PRO A 32 -4.06 5.52 -10.90
N PHE A 33 -5.21 6.12 -11.12
CA PHE A 33 -6.50 5.42 -11.25
C PHE A 33 -6.54 4.37 -12.37
N ASN A 34 -5.79 4.58 -13.46
CA ASN A 34 -5.80 3.72 -14.65
C ASN A 34 -4.61 2.74 -14.72
N ASP A 35 -3.74 2.69 -13.72
CA ASP A 35 -2.63 1.74 -13.69
C ASP A 35 -3.13 0.35 -13.29
N LYS A 36 -2.66 -0.70 -13.99
CA LYS A 36 -3.07 -2.10 -13.76
C LYS A 36 -2.20 -2.84 -12.74
N LYS A 37 -1.14 -2.22 -12.26
CA LYS A 37 -0.29 -2.83 -11.22
C LYS A 37 -1.08 -3.02 -9.93
N VAL A 38 -0.71 -4.04 -9.17
CA VAL A 38 -1.23 -4.23 -7.81
C VAL A 38 -0.89 -3.03 -6.95
N LYS A 39 -1.90 -2.45 -6.32
CA LYS A 39 -1.82 -1.25 -5.49
C LYS A 39 -1.95 -1.64 -4.03
N ILE A 40 -1.03 -1.16 -3.20
CA ILE A 40 -0.93 -1.53 -1.80
C ILE A 40 -0.88 -0.26 -0.94
N PHE A 41 -1.82 -0.09 -0.03
CA PHE A 41 -1.81 1.00 0.94
C PHE A 41 -1.04 0.62 2.20
N LEU A 42 -0.21 1.54 2.70
CA LEU A 42 0.63 1.35 3.89
C LEU A 42 0.03 2.07 5.11
N GLY A 43 -1.09 1.52 5.63
CA GLY A 43 -1.75 2.03 6.81
C GLY A 43 -1.12 1.55 8.11
N GLY A 44 -1.31 2.30 9.17
CA GLY A 44 -0.83 1.91 10.50
C GLY A 44 -0.18 3.05 11.28
N SER A 45 0.59 2.67 12.29
CA SER A 45 1.19 3.61 13.24
C SER A 45 2.19 4.55 12.58
N ILE A 46 1.93 5.85 12.68
CA ILE A 46 2.83 6.93 12.27
C ILE A 46 3.16 7.82 13.48
N ASP A 47 2.19 7.98 14.41
CA ASP A 47 2.30 8.72 15.67
C ASP A 47 2.98 10.09 15.52
N MET A 48 2.53 10.87 14.54
CA MET A 48 3.11 12.19 14.21
C MET A 48 4.63 12.14 13.97
N GLY A 49 5.12 11.04 13.38
CA GLY A 49 6.54 10.82 13.09
C GLY A 49 7.37 10.23 14.23
N LYS A 50 6.77 9.92 15.38
CA LYS A 50 7.46 9.30 16.52
C LYS A 50 7.62 7.79 16.37
N ALA A 51 6.74 7.13 15.63
CA ALA A 51 6.87 5.71 15.33
C ALA A 51 8.02 5.48 14.34
N ASP A 52 8.68 4.32 14.46
CA ASP A 52 9.68 3.89 13.49
C ASP A 52 9.15 4.00 12.06
N ASN A 53 10.03 4.35 11.12
CA ASN A 53 9.65 4.44 9.71
C ASN A 53 9.62 3.04 9.08
N TRP A 54 8.64 2.23 9.52
CA TRP A 54 8.44 0.88 9.03
C TRP A 54 8.07 0.85 7.54
N GLN A 55 7.43 1.92 7.04
CA GLN A 55 7.10 2.06 5.62
C GLN A 55 8.35 2.03 4.75
N SER A 56 9.39 2.80 5.10
CA SER A 56 10.65 2.81 4.34
C SER A 56 11.37 1.45 4.36
N ASN A 57 11.29 0.71 5.45
CA ASN A 57 11.82 -0.65 5.52
C ASN A 57 11.06 -1.58 4.55
N LEU A 58 9.74 -1.51 4.52
CA LEU A 58 8.91 -2.30 3.63
C LEU A 58 9.15 -1.93 2.15
N GLU A 59 9.26 -0.64 1.83
CA GLU A 59 9.61 -0.13 0.50
C GLU A 59 10.94 -0.74 0.01
N ALA A 60 11.98 -0.74 0.85
CA ALA A 60 13.29 -1.30 0.52
C ALA A 60 13.23 -2.80 0.21
N GLN A 61 12.42 -3.56 0.96
CA GLN A 61 12.25 -5.00 0.77
C GLN A 61 11.46 -5.37 -0.49
N LEU A 62 10.66 -4.43 -1.02
CA LEU A 62 9.80 -4.62 -2.21
C LEU A 62 10.34 -3.95 -3.48
N LYS A 63 11.55 -3.34 -3.46
CA LYS A 63 12.13 -2.55 -4.55
C LYS A 63 12.11 -3.23 -5.94
N ASN A 64 12.17 -4.57 -5.98
CA ASN A 64 12.20 -5.35 -7.22
C ASN A 64 10.82 -5.92 -7.61
N LYS A 65 9.73 -5.37 -7.06
CA LYS A 65 8.36 -5.81 -7.36
C LYS A 65 7.66 -4.85 -8.29
N ASN A 66 6.87 -5.36 -9.22
CA ASN A 66 6.05 -4.58 -10.15
C ASN A 66 4.71 -4.19 -9.49
N ILE A 67 4.77 -3.32 -8.51
CA ILE A 67 3.63 -2.89 -7.70
C ILE A 67 3.66 -1.38 -7.47
N ILE A 68 2.56 -0.84 -6.97
CA ILE A 68 2.45 0.54 -6.51
C ILE A 68 2.21 0.52 -5.01
N LEU A 69 3.01 1.26 -4.25
CA LEU A 69 2.79 1.51 -2.83
C LEU A 69 2.21 2.92 -2.63
N PHE A 70 1.10 3.01 -1.92
CA PHE A 70 0.55 4.25 -1.43
C PHE A 70 1.01 4.46 0.00
N ASN A 71 1.88 5.45 0.21
CA ASN A 71 2.44 5.76 1.51
C ASN A 71 1.83 7.09 2.03
N PRO A 72 0.96 7.05 3.06
CA PRO A 72 0.34 8.24 3.62
C PRO A 72 1.32 9.09 4.42
N ARG A 73 2.49 8.52 4.82
CA ARG A 73 3.49 9.23 5.61
C ARG A 73 4.14 10.32 4.78
N ARG A 74 3.87 11.58 5.17
CA ARG A 74 4.43 12.78 4.54
C ARG A 74 5.74 13.16 5.20
N ASP A 75 6.67 13.66 4.38
CA ASP A 75 7.93 14.25 4.88
C ASP A 75 7.73 15.73 5.26
N ASP A 76 6.68 16.37 4.71
CA ASP A 76 6.31 17.78 4.89
C ASP A 76 5.08 17.98 5.78
N TRP A 77 4.82 17.06 6.72
CA TRP A 77 3.70 17.21 7.66
C TRP A 77 3.85 18.47 8.50
N ASN A 78 2.87 19.37 8.40
CA ASN A 78 2.84 20.58 9.21
C ASN A 78 1.97 20.35 10.45
N LYS A 79 2.60 20.41 11.64
CA LYS A 79 1.93 20.25 12.94
C LYS A 79 0.91 21.36 13.26
N ASP A 80 0.95 22.49 12.52
CA ASP A 80 0.02 23.60 12.69
C ASP A 80 -1.31 23.38 11.98
N TRP A 81 -1.43 22.35 11.15
CA TRP A 81 -2.72 21.96 10.56
C TRP A 81 -3.68 21.52 11.66
N LYS A 82 -4.87 22.10 11.62
CA LYS A 82 -5.90 21.76 12.59
C LYS A 82 -6.62 20.48 12.16
N PRO A 83 -6.81 19.50 13.05
CA PRO A 83 -7.50 18.25 12.71
C PRO A 83 -9.03 18.46 12.69
N ILE A 84 -9.47 19.37 11.84
CA ILE A 84 -10.89 19.72 11.63
C ILE A 84 -11.19 19.74 10.14
N SER A 85 -12.41 19.40 9.78
CA SER A 85 -12.85 19.31 8.39
C SER A 85 -12.79 20.65 7.61
N ALA A 86 -12.75 21.77 8.30
CA ALA A 86 -12.63 23.10 7.69
C ALA A 86 -11.18 23.47 7.30
N ASP A 87 -10.16 22.80 7.85
CA ASP A 87 -8.77 22.99 7.44
C ASP A 87 -8.54 22.32 6.09
N SER A 88 -8.24 23.11 5.08
CA SER A 88 -8.13 22.61 3.70
C SER A 88 -6.95 21.64 3.47
N ASN A 89 -5.85 21.82 4.21
CA ASN A 89 -4.67 20.96 4.06
C ASN A 89 -4.89 19.63 4.78
N PHE A 90 -5.45 19.68 5.99
CA PHE A 90 -5.86 18.47 6.71
C PHE A 90 -6.89 17.67 5.91
N ARG A 91 -7.94 18.34 5.39
CA ARG A 91 -8.96 17.70 4.53
C ARG A 91 -8.34 17.01 3.32
N LYS A 92 -7.45 17.68 2.59
CA LYS A 92 -6.77 17.10 1.42
C LYS A 92 -5.99 15.83 1.76
N GLN A 93 -5.34 15.80 2.93
CA GLN A 93 -4.65 14.61 3.40
C GLN A 93 -5.62 13.46 3.62
N VAL A 94 -6.68 13.69 4.39
CA VAL A 94 -7.67 12.66 4.71
C VAL A 94 -8.38 12.14 3.43
N GLU A 95 -8.76 13.04 2.53
CA GLU A 95 -9.39 12.65 1.26
C GLU A 95 -8.43 11.85 0.36
N TRP A 96 -7.13 12.19 0.36
CA TRP A 96 -6.13 11.41 -0.34
C TRP A 96 -5.99 10.00 0.25
N GLU A 97 -5.94 9.88 1.58
CA GLU A 97 -5.87 8.58 2.27
C GLU A 97 -7.09 7.71 1.96
N LEU A 98 -8.29 8.28 2.04
CA LEU A 98 -9.53 7.57 1.71
C LEU A 98 -9.53 7.09 0.26
N ALA A 99 -9.17 7.94 -0.70
CA ALA A 99 -9.09 7.57 -2.12
C ALA A 99 -8.03 6.50 -2.37
N ALA A 100 -6.88 6.58 -1.70
CA ALA A 100 -5.81 5.58 -1.81
C ALA A 100 -6.24 4.22 -1.23
N LEU A 101 -6.94 4.20 -0.10
CA LEU A 101 -7.51 3.00 0.50
C LEU A 101 -8.54 2.34 -0.43
N GLU A 102 -9.44 3.14 -1.02
CA GLU A 102 -10.45 2.64 -1.97
C GLU A 102 -9.81 2.02 -3.20
N LEU A 103 -8.79 2.69 -3.76
CA LEU A 103 -8.07 2.26 -4.96
C LEU A 103 -7.18 1.04 -4.74
N SER A 104 -6.80 0.74 -3.50
CA SER A 104 -5.88 -0.35 -3.18
C SER A 104 -6.50 -1.73 -3.35
N ASP A 105 -5.70 -2.67 -3.86
CA ASP A 105 -6.02 -4.11 -3.93
C ASP A 105 -5.70 -4.80 -2.60
N ILE A 106 -4.64 -4.32 -1.92
CA ILE A 106 -4.19 -4.81 -0.62
C ILE A 106 -4.01 -3.61 0.32
N ILE A 107 -4.41 -3.78 1.58
CA ILE A 107 -4.24 -2.78 2.63
C ILE A 107 -3.43 -3.41 3.76
N ILE A 108 -2.23 -2.93 3.97
CA ILE A 108 -1.41 -3.31 5.12
C ILE A 108 -1.81 -2.42 6.30
N MET A 109 -2.04 -3.04 7.47
CA MET A 109 -2.26 -2.32 8.73
C MET A 109 -1.25 -2.79 9.77
N TYR A 110 -0.31 -1.89 10.12
CA TYR A 110 0.67 -2.14 11.17
C TYR A 110 0.36 -1.35 12.44
N PHE A 111 0.07 -2.05 13.51
CA PHE A 111 -0.18 -1.48 14.83
C PHE A 111 1.08 -1.64 15.69
N ALA A 112 1.93 -0.61 15.74
CA ALA A 112 3.19 -0.66 16.47
C ALA A 112 2.95 -0.79 18.00
N PRO A 113 3.83 -1.49 18.73
CA PRO A 113 3.81 -1.48 20.19
C PRO A 113 3.85 -0.06 20.75
N ASN A 114 3.15 0.17 21.84
CA ASN A 114 3.07 1.46 22.54
C ASN A 114 2.50 2.64 21.72
N SER A 115 1.95 2.38 20.54
CA SER A 115 1.28 3.40 19.73
C SER A 115 -0.23 3.49 20.06
N GLN A 116 -0.85 4.63 19.78
CA GLN A 116 -2.30 4.83 19.92
C GLN A 116 -3.05 4.51 18.64
N SER A 117 -2.57 5.00 17.52
CA SER A 117 -3.08 4.78 16.15
C SER A 117 -4.61 4.84 15.98
N PRO A 118 -5.30 5.88 16.49
CA PRO A 118 -6.76 5.93 16.46
C PRO A 118 -7.33 5.98 15.05
N ILE A 119 -6.64 6.65 14.11
CA ILE A 119 -7.07 6.73 12.71
C ILE A 119 -6.88 5.39 12.03
N SER A 120 -5.76 4.71 12.27
CA SER A 120 -5.54 3.37 11.73
C SER A 120 -6.58 2.36 12.24
N LEU A 121 -7.04 2.50 13.49
CA LEU A 121 -8.16 1.69 14.01
C LEU A 121 -9.48 1.99 13.30
N LEU A 122 -9.75 3.27 12.97
CA LEU A 122 -10.93 3.67 12.19
C LEU A 122 -10.87 3.04 10.79
N GLU A 123 -9.77 3.19 10.08
CA GLU A 123 -9.54 2.63 8.75
C GLU A 123 -9.64 1.10 8.74
N PHE A 124 -9.02 0.45 9.72
CA PHE A 124 -9.11 -0.99 9.91
C PHE A 124 -10.57 -1.45 10.03
N GLY A 125 -11.37 -0.76 10.86
CA GLY A 125 -12.80 -1.05 10.99
C GLY A 125 -13.59 -0.85 9.69
N MET A 126 -13.31 0.22 8.94
CA MET A 126 -13.94 0.51 7.64
C MET A 126 -13.68 -0.62 6.62
N TYR A 127 -12.48 -1.19 6.62
CA TYR A 127 -12.08 -2.21 5.64
C TYR A 127 -12.11 -3.65 6.15
N ALA A 128 -12.57 -3.92 7.38
CA ALA A 128 -12.57 -5.26 7.97
C ALA A 128 -13.30 -6.32 7.10
N LYS A 129 -14.34 -5.91 6.36
CA LYS A 129 -15.12 -6.80 5.47
C LYS A 129 -14.61 -6.84 4.04
N SER A 130 -13.63 -6.04 3.67
CA SER A 130 -13.22 -5.82 2.27
C SER A 130 -12.43 -6.98 1.65
N LYS A 131 -11.87 -7.88 2.45
CA LYS A 131 -10.92 -8.93 2.04
C LYS A 131 -9.56 -8.38 1.55
N LYS A 132 -9.30 -7.09 1.73
CA LYS A 132 -8.06 -6.43 1.31
C LYS A 132 -7.00 -6.39 2.40
N LEU A 133 -7.37 -6.58 3.67
CA LEU A 133 -6.49 -6.36 4.82
C LEU A 133 -5.45 -7.47 5.01
N MET A 134 -4.21 -7.05 5.31
CA MET A 134 -3.13 -7.84 5.89
C MET A 134 -2.64 -7.09 7.14
N VAL A 135 -2.71 -7.71 8.31
CA VAL A 135 -2.55 -7.02 9.59
C VAL A 135 -1.32 -7.52 10.35
N VAL A 136 -0.54 -6.58 10.88
CA VAL A 136 0.49 -6.87 11.89
C VAL A 136 0.12 -6.13 13.17
N CYS A 137 -0.09 -6.89 14.24
CA CYS A 137 -0.41 -6.36 15.56
C CYS A 137 0.36 -7.14 16.63
N PRO A 138 1.64 -6.83 16.86
CA PRO A 138 2.44 -7.52 17.86
C PRO A 138 1.99 -7.21 19.29
N GLU A 139 2.54 -7.95 20.25
CA GLU A 139 2.34 -7.65 21.67
C GLU A 139 2.77 -6.22 22.02
N GLY A 140 2.08 -5.60 22.96
CA GLY A 140 2.33 -4.23 23.39
C GLY A 140 1.48 -3.16 22.69
N PHE A 141 0.69 -3.51 21.66
CA PHE A 141 -0.33 -2.60 21.18
C PHE A 141 -1.53 -2.57 22.13
N TRP A 142 -1.92 -1.40 22.60
CA TRP A 142 -2.90 -1.22 23.69
C TRP A 142 -4.32 -1.79 23.41
N ARG A 143 -4.69 -1.94 22.15
CA ARG A 143 -5.96 -2.52 21.71
C ARG A 143 -5.80 -3.83 20.92
N LYS A 144 -4.68 -4.53 21.16
CA LYS A 144 -4.41 -5.80 20.46
C LYS A 144 -5.60 -6.75 20.52
N GLY A 145 -6.20 -6.99 21.68
CA GLY A 145 -7.35 -7.89 21.79
C GLY A 145 -8.56 -7.50 20.95
N ASN A 146 -8.80 -6.18 20.74
CA ASN A 146 -9.85 -5.73 19.82
C ASN A 146 -9.49 -6.07 18.36
N VAL A 147 -8.22 -5.88 17.96
CA VAL A 147 -7.74 -6.20 16.61
C VAL A 147 -7.83 -7.70 16.38
N ASP A 148 -7.36 -8.53 17.32
CA ASP A 148 -7.38 -9.99 17.24
C ASP A 148 -8.82 -10.51 17.00
N ILE A 149 -9.78 -10.07 17.83
CA ILE A 149 -11.20 -10.50 17.73
C ILE A 149 -11.82 -10.10 16.38
N VAL A 150 -11.50 -8.90 15.88
CA VAL A 150 -12.01 -8.45 14.57
C VAL A 150 -11.36 -9.25 13.45
N CYS A 151 -10.06 -9.52 13.51
CA CYS A 151 -9.37 -10.34 12.52
C CYS A 151 -9.94 -11.76 12.48
N GLU A 152 -10.15 -12.39 13.64
CA GLU A 152 -10.79 -13.70 13.74
C GLU A 152 -12.21 -13.68 13.14
N ARG A 153 -13.03 -12.71 13.54
CA ARG A 153 -14.44 -12.56 13.10
C ARG A 153 -14.59 -12.45 11.60
N TYR A 154 -13.68 -11.72 10.93
CA TYR A 154 -13.77 -11.42 9.50
C TYR A 154 -12.77 -12.22 8.65
N ASN A 155 -12.06 -13.16 9.28
CA ASN A 155 -11.05 -13.99 8.62
C ASN A 155 -9.99 -13.13 7.90
N ILE A 156 -9.42 -12.16 8.66
CA ILE A 156 -8.36 -11.28 8.18
C ILE A 156 -7.02 -11.92 8.49
N GLU A 157 -6.12 -11.91 7.49
CA GLU A 157 -4.77 -12.45 7.66
C GLU A 157 -3.97 -11.60 8.67
N MET A 158 -3.52 -12.24 9.75
CA MET A 158 -2.72 -11.63 10.81
C MET A 158 -1.32 -12.22 10.88
N TYR A 159 -0.34 -11.35 11.10
CA TYR A 159 1.07 -11.71 11.19
C TYR A 159 1.69 -11.17 12.48
N ASN A 160 2.62 -11.92 13.06
CA ASN A 160 3.28 -11.54 14.30
C ASN A 160 4.41 -10.52 14.10
N SER A 161 4.86 -10.33 12.86
CA SER A 161 5.89 -9.35 12.52
C SER A 161 5.76 -8.81 11.10
N LEU A 162 6.41 -7.68 10.82
CA LEU A 162 6.47 -7.11 9.47
C LEU A 162 7.22 -8.01 8.50
N GLU A 163 8.24 -8.75 8.96
CA GLU A 163 9.01 -9.69 8.13
C GLU A 163 8.12 -10.80 7.59
N LEU A 164 7.31 -11.40 8.46
CA LEU A 164 6.35 -12.45 8.07
C LEU A 164 5.29 -11.92 7.11
N LEU A 165 4.78 -10.72 7.34
CA LEU A 165 3.84 -10.07 6.43
C LEU A 165 4.50 -9.83 5.06
N VAL A 166 5.74 -9.31 5.01
CA VAL A 166 6.44 -9.05 3.74
C VAL A 166 6.69 -10.33 2.95
N GLU A 167 7.01 -11.43 3.61
CA GLU A 167 7.17 -12.73 2.96
C GLU A 167 5.84 -13.21 2.33
N ALA A 168 4.75 -13.16 3.08
CA ALA A 168 3.42 -13.49 2.60
C ALA A 168 2.99 -12.58 1.44
N LEU A 169 3.23 -11.27 1.56
CA LEU A 169 2.95 -10.29 0.52
C LEU A 169 3.72 -10.58 -0.77
N LYS A 170 5.03 -10.90 -0.67
CA LYS A 170 5.84 -11.27 -1.83
C LYS A 170 5.28 -12.49 -2.58
N ASN A 171 4.68 -13.44 -1.87
CA ASN A 171 4.05 -14.62 -2.46
C ASN A 171 2.69 -14.26 -3.08
N ARG A 172 1.89 -13.42 -2.41
CA ARG A 172 0.59 -12.97 -2.90
C ARG A 172 0.71 -12.19 -4.21
N VAL A 173 1.63 -11.21 -4.30
CA VAL A 173 1.83 -10.40 -5.52
C VAL A 173 2.51 -11.14 -6.68
N LYS A 174 3.05 -12.35 -6.46
CA LYS A 174 3.52 -13.23 -7.54
C LYS A 174 2.40 -14.01 -8.20
N GLN A 175 1.30 -14.23 -7.49
CA GLN A 175 0.17 -15.06 -7.91
C GLN A 175 -0.92 -14.26 -8.63
N GLU A 176 -0.93 -12.93 -8.49
CA GLU A 176 -1.86 -12.06 -9.19
C GLU A 176 -1.50 -12.04 -10.68
N PRO A 177 -2.37 -12.56 -11.57
CA PRO A 177 -2.12 -12.46 -13.01
C PRO A 177 -2.16 -10.99 -13.42
N ILE A 178 -1.18 -10.58 -14.20
CA ILE A 178 -1.17 -9.27 -14.87
C ILE A 178 -2.24 -9.37 -15.97
N PHE A 179 -3.43 -8.83 -15.71
CA PHE A 179 -4.53 -8.72 -16.69
C PHE A 179 -4.36 -7.50 -17.60
#